data_198d56955a37155f273001ed64f9928d
#
_entry.id   198d56955a37155f273001ed64f9928d
#
_cell.length_a   1.000
_cell.length_b   1.000
_cell.length_c   1.000
_cell.angle_alpha   90.00
_cell.angle_beta   90.00
_cell.angle_gamma   90.00
#
_symmetry.space_group_name_H-M   'P 1'
#
loop_
_entity.id
_entity.type
_entity.pdbx_description
1 polymer ?
#
loop_
_entity_poly.entity_id
_entity_poly.type
_entity_poly.pdbx_seq_one_letter_code
_entity_poly.pdbx_strand_id
1 'polypeptide(L)'
;MSSMNQTDIELVLIEICAELTQQANVKKFATSEEFERAVRSLAATKAKSYGISVELNPAAQAFPDIAIGDYGIEVKFTMNDTWRSVANSVQESNRVDSVKIVYLVFGKMGGKPEVKWAEYASSVMHVRTSHVPRFEVEIGTKKSLFDSIGISYDAFRVLSIHEKMQHVREYARARLKKGERLWWLEDNGEVAHSLPIQVRLYTSLDREEKDKLRGEAILLCPQIVQAGTVKGKYDDVVLYLLTYHGVLCHQARDLFSAGSVANPRNDDEGGLYIERMLKLSEPHILNAANILEDALFEEYWGERVSKSKRISKWLAKADTFAKDWKPSQALFHSRKK
;
A
#
# COMPACT_ATOMS: atom_id res chain seq x y z
N MET A 1 -26.42 -30.11 -5.61
CA MET A 1 -26.51 -28.86 -4.85
C MET A 1 -26.75 -27.75 -5.85
N SER A 2 -27.83 -26.97 -5.73
CA SER A 2 -28.12 -25.86 -6.64
C SER A 2 -27.03 -24.79 -6.43
N SER A 3 -26.34 -24.42 -7.49
CA SER A 3 -25.43 -23.27 -7.44
C SER A 3 -26.26 -22.00 -7.38
N MET A 4 -25.89 -21.05 -6.49
CA MET A 4 -26.49 -19.71 -6.44
C MET A 4 -26.32 -19.04 -7.82
N ASN A 5 -27.39 -18.50 -8.35
CA ASN A 5 -27.32 -17.73 -9.58
C ASN A 5 -27.11 -16.23 -9.27
N GLN A 6 -26.89 -15.44 -10.32
CA GLN A 6 -26.63 -14.00 -10.17
C GLN A 6 -27.82 -13.26 -9.53
N THR A 7 -29.03 -13.62 -9.86
CA THR A 7 -30.22 -13.00 -9.27
C THR A 7 -30.33 -13.27 -7.76
N ASP A 8 -29.99 -14.48 -7.32
CA ASP A 8 -30.03 -14.85 -5.92
C ASP A 8 -29.02 -14.04 -5.09
N ILE A 9 -27.78 -13.88 -5.57
CA ILE A 9 -26.78 -13.07 -4.84
C ILE A 9 -27.19 -11.60 -4.79
N GLU A 10 -27.76 -11.05 -5.86
CA GLU A 10 -28.23 -9.66 -5.88
C GLU A 10 -29.38 -9.43 -4.89
N LEU A 11 -30.31 -10.38 -4.76
CA LEU A 11 -31.35 -10.32 -3.74
C LEU A 11 -30.75 -10.35 -2.31
N VAL A 12 -29.78 -11.21 -2.07
CA VAL A 12 -29.04 -11.26 -0.79
C VAL A 12 -28.39 -9.92 -0.49
N LEU A 13 -27.74 -9.29 -1.49
CA LEU A 13 -27.10 -7.99 -1.33
C LEU A 13 -28.10 -6.86 -1.02
N ILE A 14 -29.27 -6.88 -1.66
CA ILE A 14 -30.37 -5.94 -1.38
C ILE A 14 -30.79 -6.05 0.08
N GLU A 15 -31.03 -7.29 0.58
CA GLU A 15 -31.43 -7.52 1.96
C GLU A 15 -30.34 -7.10 2.97
N ILE A 16 -29.06 -7.44 2.70
CA ILE A 16 -27.92 -7.03 3.53
C ILE A 16 -27.85 -5.50 3.63
N CYS A 17 -27.91 -4.80 2.51
CA CYS A 17 -27.81 -3.35 2.47
C CYS A 17 -28.99 -2.67 3.18
N ALA A 18 -30.20 -3.18 3.02
CA ALA A 18 -31.40 -2.66 3.71
C ALA A 18 -31.25 -2.79 5.23
N GLU A 19 -30.88 -3.98 5.70
CA GLU A 19 -30.73 -4.27 7.13
C GLU A 19 -29.58 -3.45 7.76
N LEU A 20 -28.42 -3.37 7.10
CA LEU A 20 -27.31 -2.58 7.61
C LEU A 20 -27.58 -1.07 7.57
N THR A 21 -28.36 -0.60 6.60
CA THR A 21 -28.82 0.80 6.57
C THR A 21 -29.75 1.08 7.76
N GLN A 22 -30.65 0.18 8.08
CA GLN A 22 -31.51 0.31 9.25
C GLN A 22 -30.70 0.33 10.55
N GLN A 23 -29.76 -0.60 10.71
CA GLN A 23 -28.85 -0.63 11.86
C GLN A 23 -28.05 0.67 11.99
N ALA A 24 -27.46 1.16 10.89
CA ALA A 24 -26.66 2.38 10.86
C ALA A 24 -27.47 3.65 11.20
N ASN A 25 -28.76 3.68 10.88
CA ASN A 25 -29.65 4.79 11.25
C ASN A 25 -30.04 4.77 12.73
N VAL A 26 -30.03 3.61 13.39
CA VAL A 26 -30.21 3.49 14.85
C VAL A 26 -28.91 3.83 15.57
N LYS A 27 -27.81 3.21 15.14
CA LYS A 27 -26.46 3.45 15.67
C LYS A 27 -25.44 3.30 14.54
N LYS A 28 -24.67 4.37 14.25
CA LYS A 28 -23.63 4.34 13.25
C LYS A 28 -22.55 3.33 13.64
N PHE A 29 -22.04 2.61 12.65
CA PHE A 29 -20.81 1.83 12.79
C PHE A 29 -19.65 2.78 13.05
N ALA A 30 -18.79 2.45 14.01
CA ALA A 30 -17.69 3.32 14.41
C ALA A 30 -16.41 3.06 13.60
N THR A 31 -16.21 1.82 13.16
CA THR A 31 -14.98 1.39 12.44
C THR A 31 -15.31 0.53 11.23
N SER A 32 -14.35 0.43 10.31
CA SER A 32 -14.42 -0.47 9.15
C SER A 32 -14.54 -1.93 9.57
N GLU A 33 -13.81 -2.32 10.63
CA GLU A 33 -13.83 -3.70 11.12
C GLU A 33 -15.21 -4.08 11.74
N GLU A 34 -15.85 -3.14 12.41
CA GLU A 34 -17.21 -3.34 12.94
C GLU A 34 -18.20 -3.55 11.80
N PHE A 35 -18.11 -2.69 10.78
CA PHE A 35 -18.96 -2.77 9.59
C PHE A 35 -18.71 -4.06 8.80
N GLU A 36 -17.46 -4.41 8.54
CA GLU A 36 -17.09 -5.62 7.81
C GLU A 36 -17.60 -6.88 8.52
N ARG A 37 -17.46 -6.96 9.85
CA ARG A 37 -18.02 -8.07 10.64
C ARG A 37 -19.54 -8.18 10.51
N ALA A 38 -20.25 -7.05 10.48
CA ALA A 38 -21.70 -7.06 10.29
C ALA A 38 -22.07 -7.56 8.89
N VAL A 39 -21.37 -7.12 7.84
CA VAL A 39 -21.57 -7.64 6.47
C VAL A 39 -21.32 -9.15 6.43
N ARG A 40 -20.22 -9.64 7.00
CA ARG A 40 -19.86 -11.07 7.05
C ARG A 40 -20.94 -11.90 7.75
N SER A 41 -21.43 -11.42 8.89
CA SER A 41 -22.47 -12.11 9.67
C SER A 41 -23.76 -12.24 8.90
N LEU A 42 -24.21 -11.16 8.24
CA LEU A 42 -25.42 -11.18 7.43
C LEU A 42 -25.25 -12.02 6.17
N ALA A 43 -24.12 -11.92 5.49
CA ALA A 43 -23.81 -12.75 4.33
C ALA A 43 -23.88 -14.24 4.68
N ALA A 44 -23.28 -14.65 5.80
CA ALA A 44 -23.34 -16.03 6.29
C ALA A 44 -24.77 -16.48 6.61
N THR A 45 -25.55 -15.61 7.24
CA THR A 45 -26.94 -15.93 7.63
C THR A 45 -27.85 -16.06 6.41
N LYS A 46 -27.76 -15.10 5.48
CA LYS A 46 -28.58 -15.06 4.27
C LYS A 46 -28.22 -16.19 3.29
N ALA A 47 -26.94 -16.45 3.07
CA ALA A 47 -26.49 -17.53 2.18
C ALA A 47 -26.94 -18.93 2.65
N LYS A 48 -27.08 -19.15 3.95
CA LYS A 48 -27.61 -20.40 4.49
C LYS A 48 -29.02 -20.70 4.01
N SER A 49 -29.88 -19.68 3.83
CA SER A 49 -31.25 -19.86 3.32
C SER A 49 -31.28 -20.39 1.89
N TYR A 50 -30.20 -20.22 1.15
CA TYR A 50 -29.98 -20.75 -0.20
C TYR A 50 -29.16 -22.06 -0.22
N GLY A 51 -28.85 -22.64 0.95
CA GLY A 51 -28.09 -23.88 1.08
C GLY A 51 -26.62 -23.77 0.68
N ILE A 52 -26.02 -22.58 0.75
CA ILE A 52 -24.69 -22.27 0.31
C ILE A 52 -23.75 -22.02 1.49
N SER A 53 -22.56 -22.60 1.44
CA SER A 53 -21.49 -22.30 2.37
C SER A 53 -20.78 -21.00 1.97
N VAL A 54 -20.52 -20.14 2.95
CA VAL A 54 -19.80 -18.90 2.78
C VAL A 54 -18.40 -19.06 3.35
N GLU A 55 -17.39 -18.80 2.56
CA GLU A 55 -16.01 -18.69 3.05
C GLU A 55 -15.82 -17.30 3.64
N LEU A 56 -15.96 -17.22 4.97
CA LEU A 56 -15.96 -15.97 5.71
C LEU A 56 -14.55 -15.40 5.99
N ASN A 57 -13.53 -16.22 5.86
CA ASN A 57 -12.14 -15.86 6.10
C ASN A 57 -11.24 -16.35 4.97
N PRO A 58 -11.32 -15.76 3.79
CA PRO A 58 -10.21 -15.90 2.86
C PRO A 58 -8.94 -15.42 3.56
N ALA A 59 -7.78 -15.92 3.12
CA ALA A 59 -6.49 -15.61 3.74
C ALA A 59 -6.35 -14.10 4.02
N ALA A 60 -5.62 -13.73 5.06
CA ALA A 60 -5.39 -12.33 5.41
C ALA A 60 -4.97 -11.52 4.17
N GLN A 61 -5.66 -10.40 3.90
CA GLN A 61 -5.48 -9.56 2.72
C GLN A 61 -6.01 -10.15 1.39
N ALA A 62 -6.84 -11.21 1.43
CA ALA A 62 -7.49 -11.70 0.22
C ALA A 62 -8.43 -10.65 -0.38
N PHE A 63 -8.60 -10.72 -1.68
CA PHE A 63 -9.61 -9.97 -2.43
C PHE A 63 -10.50 -10.96 -3.19
N PRO A 64 -11.81 -10.84 -3.06
CA PRO A 64 -12.60 -9.99 -2.18
C PRO A 64 -12.62 -10.45 -0.72
N ASP A 65 -13.15 -9.61 0.19
CA ASP A 65 -13.23 -9.87 1.64
C ASP A 65 -14.08 -11.09 2.01
N ILE A 66 -15.08 -11.45 1.21
CA ILE A 66 -16.00 -12.56 1.43
C ILE A 66 -16.20 -13.31 0.12
N ALA A 67 -16.09 -14.64 0.14
CA ALA A 67 -16.37 -15.49 -1.02
C ALA A 67 -17.61 -16.34 -0.80
N ILE A 68 -18.52 -16.37 -1.80
CA ILE A 68 -19.79 -17.11 -1.79
C ILE A 68 -19.90 -17.86 -3.12
N GLY A 69 -19.32 -19.04 -3.22
CA GLY A 69 -19.23 -19.79 -4.47
C GLY A 69 -18.46 -19.00 -5.55
N ASP A 70 -19.10 -18.75 -6.69
CA ASP A 70 -18.52 -17.99 -7.81
C ASP A 70 -18.54 -16.47 -7.59
N TYR A 71 -19.15 -16.00 -6.51
CA TYR A 71 -19.36 -14.58 -6.21
C TYR A 71 -18.53 -14.13 -5.02
N GLY A 72 -18.15 -12.85 -5.02
CA GLY A 72 -17.42 -12.24 -3.92
C GLY A 72 -17.99 -10.90 -3.51
N ILE A 73 -17.80 -10.54 -2.25
CA ILE A 73 -18.18 -9.23 -1.71
C ILE A 73 -16.92 -8.54 -1.20
N GLU A 74 -16.61 -7.42 -1.80
CA GLU A 74 -15.61 -6.46 -1.30
C GLU A 74 -16.30 -5.43 -0.43
N VAL A 75 -15.83 -5.22 0.78
CA VAL A 75 -16.43 -4.32 1.75
C VAL A 75 -15.68 -2.99 1.80
N LYS A 76 -16.40 -1.89 1.68
CA LYS A 76 -15.83 -0.54 1.83
C LYS A 76 -16.63 0.25 2.87
N PHE A 77 -15.94 1.12 3.58
CA PHE A 77 -16.50 1.90 4.66
C PHE A 77 -15.91 3.32 4.68
N THR A 78 -16.75 4.31 5.03
CA THR A 78 -16.27 5.68 5.24
C THR A 78 -17.11 6.44 6.26
N MET A 79 -16.46 7.28 7.03
CA MET A 79 -17.11 8.26 7.92
C MET A 79 -17.47 9.56 7.19
N ASN A 80 -17.00 9.74 5.96
CA ASN A 80 -17.27 10.92 5.15
C ASN A 80 -18.60 10.75 4.37
N ASP A 81 -19.17 11.87 3.94
CA ASP A 81 -20.36 11.87 3.08
C ASP A 81 -19.96 11.70 1.60
N THR A 82 -19.41 10.55 1.26
CA THR A 82 -18.98 10.19 -0.07
C THR A 82 -19.09 8.69 -0.31
N TRP A 83 -19.33 8.29 -1.55
CA TRP A 83 -19.36 6.90 -1.99
C TRP A 83 -18.04 6.43 -2.60
N ARG A 84 -16.95 7.16 -2.35
CA ARG A 84 -15.64 6.92 -2.92
C ARG A 84 -14.66 6.36 -1.88
N SER A 85 -13.92 5.35 -2.29
CA SER A 85 -12.85 4.74 -1.48
C SER A 85 -11.73 4.19 -2.35
N VAL A 86 -10.56 4.06 -1.77
CA VAL A 86 -9.44 3.30 -2.35
C VAL A 86 -9.75 1.82 -2.21
N ALA A 87 -9.52 1.07 -3.29
CA ALA A 87 -9.75 -0.36 -3.35
C ALA A 87 -8.42 -1.15 -3.43
N ASN A 88 -8.48 -2.39 -3.91
CA ASN A 88 -7.35 -3.29 -4.02
C ASN A 88 -6.31 -2.81 -5.06
N SER A 89 -5.16 -3.49 -5.07
CA SER A 89 -4.12 -3.29 -6.07
C SER A 89 -4.62 -3.69 -7.47
N VAL A 90 -4.19 -2.95 -8.49
CA VAL A 90 -4.39 -3.31 -9.90
C VAL A 90 -3.81 -4.70 -10.24
N GLN A 91 -2.80 -5.14 -9.49
CA GLN A 91 -2.17 -6.44 -9.68
C GLN A 91 -3.07 -7.61 -9.26
N GLU A 92 -3.95 -7.38 -8.27
CA GLU A 92 -4.84 -8.41 -7.69
C GLU A 92 -4.12 -9.71 -7.30
N SER A 93 -2.90 -9.59 -6.77
CA SER A 93 -2.05 -10.73 -6.42
C SER A 93 -2.65 -11.68 -5.36
N ASN A 94 -3.62 -11.20 -4.60
CA ASN A 94 -4.27 -11.92 -3.51
C ASN A 94 -5.74 -12.24 -3.81
N ARG A 95 -6.10 -12.30 -5.09
CA ARG A 95 -7.46 -12.63 -5.51
C ARG A 95 -7.79 -14.07 -5.20
N VAL A 96 -9.00 -14.31 -4.72
CA VAL A 96 -9.57 -15.65 -4.55
C VAL A 96 -9.93 -16.22 -5.93
N ASP A 97 -9.26 -17.28 -6.35
CA ASP A 97 -9.35 -17.84 -7.71
C ASP A 97 -10.75 -18.32 -8.10
N SER A 98 -11.52 -18.86 -7.13
CA SER A 98 -12.87 -19.35 -7.37
C SER A 98 -13.87 -18.24 -7.68
N VAL A 99 -13.60 -17.00 -7.27
CA VAL A 99 -14.52 -15.88 -7.44
C VAL A 99 -14.46 -15.32 -8.86
N LYS A 100 -15.58 -15.39 -9.57
CA LYS A 100 -15.74 -14.87 -10.93
C LYS A 100 -16.23 -13.41 -10.93
N ILE A 101 -17.28 -13.14 -10.17
CA ILE A 101 -17.94 -11.82 -10.09
C ILE A 101 -17.78 -11.25 -8.69
N VAL A 102 -17.33 -10.00 -8.60
CA VAL A 102 -17.18 -9.29 -7.33
C VAL A 102 -18.21 -8.17 -7.23
N TYR A 103 -18.88 -8.09 -6.10
CA TYR A 103 -19.76 -7.00 -5.73
C TYR A 103 -19.11 -6.15 -4.64
N LEU A 104 -19.40 -4.86 -4.68
CA LEU A 104 -18.99 -3.89 -3.67
C LEU A 104 -20.16 -3.67 -2.71
N VAL A 105 -19.94 -3.84 -1.41
CA VAL A 105 -20.85 -3.39 -0.35
C VAL A 105 -20.20 -2.21 0.36
N PHE A 106 -20.81 -1.06 0.29
CA PHE A 106 -20.24 0.19 0.77
C PHE A 106 -21.08 0.81 1.87
N GLY A 107 -20.51 0.98 3.07
CA GLY A 107 -21.12 1.67 4.20
C GLY A 107 -20.66 3.14 4.28
N LYS A 108 -21.57 4.06 4.07
CA LYS A 108 -21.36 5.50 4.22
C LYS A 108 -22.00 5.99 5.49
N MET A 109 -21.21 6.42 6.48
CA MET A 109 -21.69 6.92 7.79
C MET A 109 -21.78 8.44 7.87
N GLY A 110 -21.11 9.15 6.94
CA GLY A 110 -21.21 10.60 6.82
C GLY A 110 -22.57 11.05 6.30
N GLY A 111 -23.02 12.24 6.68
CA GLY A 111 -24.37 12.71 6.36
C GLY A 111 -25.45 11.79 6.92
N LYS A 112 -26.41 11.41 6.08
CA LYS A 112 -27.39 10.35 6.39
C LYS A 112 -26.71 8.99 6.18
N PRO A 113 -26.62 8.14 7.21
CA PRO A 113 -26.04 6.80 7.09
C PRO A 113 -26.82 5.96 6.08
N GLU A 114 -26.06 5.32 5.19
CA GLU A 114 -26.65 4.48 4.15
C GLU A 114 -25.65 3.40 3.72
N VAL A 115 -26.14 2.22 3.36
CA VAL A 115 -25.35 1.12 2.80
C VAL A 115 -25.87 0.81 1.41
N LYS A 116 -24.96 0.73 0.43
CA LYS A 116 -25.28 0.40 -0.95
C LYS A 116 -24.40 -0.73 -1.45
N TRP A 117 -24.90 -1.42 -2.46
CA TRP A 117 -24.10 -2.35 -3.23
C TRP A 117 -24.07 -1.96 -4.71
N ALA A 118 -23.07 -2.41 -5.40
CA ALA A 118 -22.96 -2.34 -6.85
C ALA A 118 -21.98 -3.41 -7.35
N GLU A 119 -22.00 -3.71 -8.64
CA GLU A 119 -20.94 -4.51 -9.23
C GLU A 119 -19.59 -3.79 -9.12
N TYR A 120 -18.55 -4.52 -8.70
CA TYR A 120 -17.23 -3.94 -8.46
C TYR A 120 -16.64 -3.30 -9.72
N ALA A 121 -16.67 -4.04 -10.84
CA ALA A 121 -16.08 -3.56 -12.10
C ALA A 121 -16.68 -2.24 -12.58
N SER A 122 -18.01 -2.09 -12.47
CA SER A 122 -18.72 -0.87 -12.86
C SER A 122 -18.44 0.31 -11.91
N SER A 123 -18.01 0.02 -10.68
CA SER A 123 -17.70 1.01 -9.65
C SER A 123 -16.25 1.48 -9.67
N VAL A 124 -15.35 0.80 -10.39
CA VAL A 124 -13.96 1.23 -10.55
C VAL A 124 -13.92 2.47 -11.42
N MET A 125 -13.64 3.62 -10.82
CA MET A 125 -13.68 4.90 -11.51
C MET A 125 -12.30 5.42 -11.93
N HIS A 126 -11.25 5.01 -11.21
CA HIS A 126 -9.92 5.56 -11.37
C HIS A 126 -8.83 4.61 -10.88
N VAL A 127 -7.59 4.83 -11.33
CA VAL A 127 -6.39 4.22 -10.76
C VAL A 127 -5.58 5.30 -10.05
N ARG A 128 -5.40 5.11 -8.74
CA ARG A 128 -4.40 5.87 -7.99
C ARG A 128 -3.02 5.31 -8.23
N THR A 129 -2.15 6.14 -8.78
CA THR A 129 -0.76 5.80 -9.08
C THR A 129 0.16 6.34 -8.00
N SER A 130 0.05 5.85 -6.77
CA SER A 130 1.00 6.26 -5.73
C SER A 130 2.04 5.19 -5.52
N HIS A 131 2.12 4.18 -4.96
CA HIS A 131 3.23 3.22 -4.93
C HIS A 131 2.95 1.95 -5.73
N VAL A 132 1.95 1.19 -5.30
CA VAL A 132 1.33 0.15 -6.10
C VAL A 132 0.08 0.77 -6.64
N PRO A 133 -0.14 0.75 -7.96
CA PRO A 133 -1.38 1.26 -8.52
C PRO A 133 -2.57 0.57 -7.87
N ARG A 134 -3.48 1.36 -7.33
CA ARG A 134 -4.71 0.87 -6.68
C ARG A 134 -5.93 1.41 -7.40
N PHE A 135 -6.93 0.59 -7.50
CA PHE A 135 -8.22 1.06 -7.96
C PHE A 135 -8.83 2.05 -6.96
N GLU A 136 -9.60 2.97 -7.46
CA GLU A 136 -10.48 3.83 -6.71
C GLU A 136 -11.90 3.55 -7.17
N VAL A 137 -12.76 3.22 -6.24
CA VAL A 137 -14.15 2.86 -6.53
C VAL A 137 -15.10 3.96 -6.08
N GLU A 138 -16.16 4.17 -6.87
CA GLU A 138 -17.26 5.07 -6.53
C GLU A 138 -18.58 4.47 -7.01
N ILE A 139 -19.49 4.22 -6.08
CA ILE A 139 -20.84 3.76 -6.43
C ILE A 139 -21.58 4.89 -7.14
N GLY A 140 -22.13 4.59 -8.32
CA GLY A 140 -22.87 5.54 -9.13
C GLY A 140 -22.02 6.37 -10.08
N THR A 141 -20.74 5.98 -10.29
CA THR A 141 -19.92 6.60 -11.33
C THR A 141 -20.59 6.47 -12.71
N LYS A 142 -20.54 7.55 -13.50
CA LYS A 142 -21.18 7.58 -14.84
C LYS A 142 -20.43 6.77 -15.88
N LYS A 143 -19.13 6.59 -15.70
CA LYS A 143 -18.24 5.89 -16.62
C LYS A 143 -17.14 5.21 -15.81
N SER A 144 -17.02 3.91 -15.99
CA SER A 144 -15.98 3.14 -15.33
C SER A 144 -14.60 3.41 -15.95
N LEU A 145 -13.55 3.01 -15.23
CA LEU A 145 -12.20 2.98 -15.77
C LEU A 145 -12.16 2.10 -17.03
N PHE A 146 -12.79 0.94 -16.96
CA PHE A 146 -12.76 -0.06 -18.04
C PHE A 146 -13.44 0.42 -19.31
N ASP A 147 -14.54 1.17 -19.18
CA ASP A 147 -15.14 1.86 -20.32
C ASP A 147 -14.20 2.93 -20.93
N SER A 148 -13.38 3.54 -20.07
CA SER A 148 -12.45 4.60 -20.48
C SER A 148 -11.23 4.07 -21.21
N ILE A 149 -10.75 2.88 -20.85
CA ILE A 149 -9.59 2.23 -21.46
C ILE A 149 -9.96 1.23 -22.56
N GLY A 150 -11.27 0.97 -22.75
CA GLY A 150 -11.76 0.12 -23.85
C GLY A 150 -11.50 -1.38 -23.68
N ILE A 151 -11.35 -1.87 -22.45
CA ILE A 151 -11.15 -3.29 -22.11
C ILE A 151 -12.07 -3.68 -20.95
N SER A 152 -12.68 -4.87 -21.00
CA SER A 152 -13.49 -5.34 -19.87
C SER A 152 -12.64 -5.67 -18.64
N TYR A 153 -13.25 -5.58 -17.46
CA TYR A 153 -12.56 -5.96 -16.21
C TYR A 153 -12.02 -7.40 -16.26
N ASP A 154 -12.80 -8.33 -16.76
CA ASP A 154 -12.41 -9.73 -16.85
C ASP A 154 -11.22 -9.94 -17.80
N ALA A 155 -11.20 -9.25 -18.94
CA ALA A 155 -10.05 -9.28 -19.83
C ALA A 155 -8.82 -8.59 -19.18
N PHE A 156 -9.02 -7.44 -18.52
CA PHE A 156 -7.93 -6.73 -17.85
C PHE A 156 -7.31 -7.55 -16.71
N ARG A 157 -8.10 -8.22 -15.87
CA ARG A 157 -7.61 -8.97 -14.71
C ARG A 157 -6.67 -10.11 -15.05
N VAL A 158 -6.84 -10.74 -16.21
CA VAL A 158 -6.01 -11.88 -16.67
C VAL A 158 -4.74 -11.46 -17.42
N LEU A 159 -4.58 -10.17 -17.73
CA LEU A 159 -3.36 -9.64 -18.34
C LEU A 159 -2.15 -9.81 -17.43
N SER A 160 -0.97 -9.93 -18.04
CA SER A 160 0.30 -9.82 -17.31
C SER A 160 0.45 -8.46 -16.62
N ILE A 161 1.29 -8.40 -15.59
CA ILE A 161 1.58 -7.12 -14.89
C ILE A 161 2.09 -6.06 -15.86
N HIS A 162 2.89 -6.45 -16.85
CA HIS A 162 3.41 -5.53 -17.86
C HIS A 162 2.29 -4.91 -18.69
N GLU A 163 1.37 -5.73 -19.22
CA GLU A 163 0.22 -5.27 -20.02
C GLU A 163 -0.73 -4.41 -19.19
N LYS A 164 -1.04 -4.82 -17.96
CA LYS A 164 -1.84 -3.99 -17.03
C LYS A 164 -1.22 -2.61 -16.86
N MET A 165 0.11 -2.55 -16.70
CA MET A 165 0.81 -1.29 -16.51
C MET A 165 0.86 -0.43 -17.79
N GLN A 166 0.82 -1.04 -18.99
CA GLN A 166 0.66 -0.28 -20.23
C GLN A 166 -0.67 0.48 -20.24
N HIS A 167 -1.78 -0.22 -20.00
CA HIS A 167 -3.10 0.41 -19.92
C HIS A 167 -3.17 1.51 -18.85
N VAL A 168 -2.57 1.28 -17.67
CA VAL A 168 -2.52 2.30 -16.60
C VAL A 168 -1.73 3.53 -17.04
N ARG A 169 -0.59 3.35 -17.72
CA ARG A 169 0.22 4.46 -18.24
C ARG A 169 -0.52 5.24 -19.33
N GLU A 170 -1.15 4.57 -20.29
CA GLU A 170 -1.96 5.20 -21.35
C GLU A 170 -3.11 6.00 -20.73
N TYR A 171 -3.84 5.43 -19.79
CA TYR A 171 -4.90 6.11 -19.06
C TYR A 171 -4.38 7.36 -18.32
N ALA A 172 -3.24 7.25 -17.66
CA ALA A 172 -2.65 8.37 -16.94
C ALA A 172 -2.15 9.47 -17.91
N ARG A 173 -1.53 9.10 -19.05
CA ARG A 173 -1.13 10.05 -20.11
C ARG A 173 -2.31 10.83 -20.65
N ALA A 174 -3.42 10.15 -20.92
CA ALA A 174 -4.64 10.80 -21.44
C ALA A 174 -5.26 11.84 -20.48
N ARG A 175 -4.88 11.83 -19.21
CA ARG A 175 -5.36 12.76 -18.17
C ARG A 175 -4.42 13.94 -17.90
N LEU A 176 -3.22 13.94 -18.49
CA LEU A 176 -2.28 15.03 -18.34
C LEU A 176 -2.79 16.30 -19.01
N LYS A 177 -2.62 17.43 -18.35
CA LYS A 177 -2.87 18.75 -18.94
C LYS A 177 -1.74 19.10 -19.90
N LYS A 178 -2.02 20.00 -20.84
CA LYS A 178 -1.01 20.48 -21.79
C LYS A 178 0.21 21.05 -21.05
N GLY A 179 1.38 20.44 -21.26
CA GLY A 179 2.64 20.82 -20.61
C GLY A 179 2.91 20.13 -19.28
N GLU A 180 1.97 19.36 -18.74
CA GLU A 180 2.19 18.53 -17.55
C GLU A 180 2.94 17.26 -17.95
N ARG A 181 4.00 16.92 -17.19
CA ARG A 181 4.80 15.71 -17.40
C ARG A 181 4.86 14.92 -16.09
N LEU A 182 4.70 13.61 -16.20
CA LEU A 182 4.93 12.69 -15.11
C LEU A 182 6.07 11.76 -15.51
N TRP A 183 7.21 11.89 -14.90
CA TRP A 183 8.45 11.19 -15.25
C TRP A 183 8.29 9.66 -15.41
N TRP A 184 7.40 9.04 -14.67
CA TRP A 184 7.10 7.61 -14.73
C TRP A 184 6.17 7.21 -15.90
N LEU A 185 5.59 8.19 -16.60
CA LEU A 185 4.80 7.99 -17.81
C LEU A 185 5.62 8.16 -19.09
N GLU A 186 6.78 8.74 -19.02
CA GLU A 186 7.65 8.92 -20.17
C GLU A 186 8.26 7.57 -20.53
N ASP A 187 7.54 6.79 -21.34
CA ASP A 187 8.06 5.57 -21.94
C ASP A 187 8.92 6.00 -23.11
N ASN A 188 10.22 5.99 -22.92
CA ASN A 188 11.19 6.35 -23.94
C ASN A 188 11.37 5.21 -24.94
N GLY A 189 10.29 4.79 -25.58
CA GLY A 189 10.32 3.78 -26.64
C GLY A 189 11.14 4.16 -27.86
N GLU A 190 11.64 5.41 -27.95
CA GLU A 190 12.40 5.87 -29.11
C GLU A 190 13.66 6.69 -28.78
N VAL A 191 14.06 6.84 -27.53
CA VAL A 191 15.34 7.50 -27.20
C VAL A 191 16.27 6.52 -26.51
N ALA A 192 16.65 5.49 -27.24
CA ALA A 192 17.70 4.54 -26.86
C ALA A 192 19.10 5.15 -26.89
N HIS A 193 19.26 6.48 -26.80
CA HIS A 193 20.57 7.05 -27.13
C HIS A 193 21.28 7.84 -26.04
N SER A 194 20.81 7.87 -24.80
CA SER A 194 21.57 8.59 -23.78
C SER A 194 21.37 8.20 -22.33
N LEU A 195 20.89 7.00 -22.02
CA LEU A 195 20.95 6.51 -20.64
C LEU A 195 21.85 5.28 -20.54
N PRO A 196 23.15 5.48 -20.27
CA PRO A 196 24.05 4.37 -19.96
C PRO A 196 23.79 3.75 -18.58
N ILE A 197 22.85 4.26 -17.81
CA ILE A 197 22.52 3.77 -16.49
C ILE A 197 21.13 3.11 -16.57
N GLN A 198 21.09 1.77 -16.50
CA GLN A 198 19.85 1.05 -16.25
C GLN A 198 19.41 1.36 -14.83
N VAL A 199 18.47 2.28 -14.68
CA VAL A 199 17.87 2.59 -13.38
C VAL A 199 16.99 1.42 -12.97
N ARG A 200 17.35 0.75 -11.88
CA ARG A 200 16.59 -0.36 -11.30
C ARG A 200 15.58 0.18 -10.29
N LEU A 201 14.41 -0.42 -10.23
CA LEU A 201 13.45 -0.09 -9.18
C LEU A 201 13.89 -0.75 -7.86
N TYR A 202 13.83 -0.01 -6.75
CA TYR A 202 14.10 -0.57 -5.42
C TYR A 202 13.25 -1.80 -5.12
N THR A 203 12.01 -1.81 -5.57
CA THR A 203 11.08 -2.93 -5.39
C THR A 203 11.53 -4.21 -6.09
N SER A 204 12.29 -4.12 -7.19
CA SER A 204 12.78 -5.27 -7.96
C SER A 204 14.09 -5.86 -7.44
N LEU A 205 14.74 -5.22 -6.47
CA LEU A 205 15.96 -5.73 -5.87
C LEU A 205 15.68 -6.97 -5.00
N ASP A 206 16.67 -7.84 -4.86
CA ASP A 206 16.61 -8.92 -3.89
C ASP A 206 16.69 -8.41 -2.44
N ARG A 207 16.47 -9.29 -1.50
CA ARG A 207 16.41 -8.92 -0.08
C ARG A 207 17.75 -8.46 0.46
N GLU A 208 18.83 -9.13 0.08
CA GLU A 208 20.18 -8.82 0.57
C GLU A 208 20.62 -7.43 0.10
N GLU A 209 20.41 -7.13 -1.19
CA GLU A 209 20.70 -5.81 -1.75
C GLU A 209 19.82 -4.73 -1.11
N LYS A 210 18.53 -4.99 -0.89
CA LYS A 210 17.65 -4.05 -0.16
C LYS A 210 18.14 -3.73 1.24
N ASP A 211 18.54 -4.75 1.99
CA ASP A 211 19.01 -4.59 3.36
C ASP A 211 20.34 -3.85 3.42
N LYS A 212 21.26 -4.13 2.48
CA LYS A 212 22.52 -3.41 2.31
C LYS A 212 22.27 -1.92 2.03
N LEU A 213 21.52 -1.61 0.98
CA LEU A 213 21.23 -0.22 0.58
C LEU A 213 20.48 0.56 1.67
N ARG A 214 19.59 -0.12 2.40
CA ARG A 214 18.94 0.45 3.57
C ARG A 214 19.94 0.83 4.65
N GLY A 215 20.86 -0.06 4.99
CA GLY A 215 21.90 0.21 5.99
C GLY A 215 22.79 1.40 5.63
N GLU A 216 23.20 1.50 4.36
CA GLU A 216 23.96 2.61 3.83
C GLU A 216 23.20 3.94 3.91
N ALA A 217 21.96 3.94 3.42
CA ALA A 217 21.09 5.13 3.44
C ALA A 217 20.78 5.60 4.87
N ILE A 218 20.54 4.68 5.81
CA ILE A 218 20.35 5.02 7.22
C ILE A 218 21.58 5.73 7.77
N LEU A 219 22.76 5.19 7.50
CA LEU A 219 24.00 5.75 8.02
C LEU A 219 24.27 7.15 7.47
N LEU A 220 24.08 7.37 6.18
CA LEU A 220 24.37 8.67 5.56
C LEU A 220 23.30 9.72 5.91
N CYS A 221 22.06 9.32 6.14
CA CYS A 221 20.91 10.22 6.28
C CYS A 221 20.26 10.12 7.69
N PRO A 222 20.91 10.59 8.77
CA PRO A 222 20.38 10.47 10.14
C PRO A 222 19.05 11.19 10.35
N GLN A 223 18.67 12.16 9.51
CA GLN A 223 17.38 12.86 9.56
C GLN A 223 16.14 11.96 9.34
N ILE A 224 16.32 10.74 8.88
CA ILE A 224 15.21 9.78 8.74
C ILE A 224 14.48 9.49 10.05
N VAL A 225 15.14 9.72 11.21
CA VAL A 225 14.54 9.53 12.53
C VAL A 225 13.53 10.63 12.91
N GLN A 226 13.42 11.69 12.13
CA GLN A 226 12.44 12.76 12.34
C GLN A 226 11.01 12.22 12.31
N ALA A 227 10.07 12.98 12.90
CA ALA A 227 8.66 12.65 12.88
C ALA A 227 8.12 12.43 11.44
N GLY A 228 7.13 11.56 11.31
CA GLY A 228 6.58 11.16 10.00
C GLY A 228 5.98 12.29 9.16
N THR A 229 5.63 13.41 9.81
CA THR A 229 5.05 14.61 9.18
C THR A 229 6.07 15.55 8.56
N VAL A 230 7.37 15.37 8.82
CA VAL A 230 8.41 16.24 8.27
C VAL A 230 8.57 15.96 6.78
N LYS A 231 8.35 17.02 5.97
CA LYS A 231 8.51 16.94 4.51
C LYS A 231 10.01 16.86 4.16
N GLY A 232 10.32 16.14 3.10
CA GLY A 232 11.68 16.08 2.56
C GLY A 232 12.68 15.25 3.36
N LYS A 233 12.30 14.65 4.50
CA LYS A 233 13.24 13.88 5.33
C LYS A 233 13.89 12.69 4.63
N TYR A 234 13.34 12.24 3.52
CA TYR A 234 13.85 11.14 2.70
C TYR A 234 14.51 11.58 1.39
N ASP A 235 14.59 12.88 1.11
CA ASP A 235 15.09 13.37 -0.17
C ASP A 235 16.53 12.94 -0.42
N ASP A 236 17.40 13.07 0.60
CA ASP A 236 18.80 12.63 0.50
C ASP A 236 18.93 11.11 0.33
N VAL A 237 18.01 10.33 0.91
CA VAL A 237 17.97 8.87 0.70
C VAL A 237 17.68 8.54 -0.76
N VAL A 238 16.70 9.21 -1.36
CA VAL A 238 16.33 9.01 -2.77
C VAL A 238 17.49 9.41 -3.67
N LEU A 239 18.12 10.55 -3.40
CA LEU A 239 19.29 11.03 -4.15
C LEU A 239 20.46 10.06 -4.03
N TYR A 240 20.76 9.57 -2.83
CA TYR A 240 21.83 8.60 -2.61
C TYR A 240 21.61 7.33 -3.44
N LEU A 241 20.44 6.72 -3.33
CA LEU A 241 20.13 5.48 -4.04
C LEU A 241 20.19 5.66 -5.56
N LEU A 242 19.68 6.78 -6.06
CA LEU A 242 19.72 7.08 -7.49
C LEU A 242 21.14 7.37 -7.99
N THR A 243 21.87 8.25 -7.30
CA THR A 243 23.17 8.75 -7.73
C THR A 243 24.26 7.69 -7.66
N TYR A 244 24.31 6.92 -6.55
CA TYR A 244 25.40 5.99 -6.29
C TYR A 244 25.11 4.55 -6.70
N HIS A 245 23.82 4.17 -6.77
CA HIS A 245 23.44 2.79 -7.09
C HIS A 245 22.57 2.65 -8.34
N GLY A 246 22.16 3.74 -8.97
CA GLY A 246 21.21 3.69 -10.08
C GLY A 246 19.87 3.07 -9.68
N VAL A 247 19.48 3.23 -8.41
CA VAL A 247 18.25 2.64 -7.86
C VAL A 247 17.24 3.73 -7.59
N LEU A 248 16.10 3.63 -8.26
CA LEU A 248 14.98 4.51 -8.04
C LEU A 248 14.08 3.97 -6.95
N CYS A 249 14.05 4.66 -5.83
CA CYS A 249 13.11 4.43 -4.75
C CYS A 249 12.07 5.55 -4.73
N HIS A 250 10.98 5.38 -5.49
CA HIS A 250 9.92 6.38 -5.57
C HIS A 250 9.14 6.54 -4.27
N GLN A 251 9.41 5.71 -3.26
CA GLN A 251 8.81 5.78 -1.93
C GLN A 251 9.79 5.38 -0.84
N ALA A 252 10.71 6.28 -0.59
CA ALA A 252 11.72 6.09 0.44
C ALA A 252 11.14 5.80 1.84
N ARG A 253 9.91 6.24 2.13
CA ARG A 253 9.20 5.85 3.35
C ARG A 253 9.10 4.32 3.51
N ASP A 254 8.95 3.59 2.41
CA ASP A 254 8.77 2.14 2.44
C ASP A 254 10.06 1.38 2.76
N LEU A 255 11.23 1.99 2.56
CA LEU A 255 12.49 1.45 3.07
C LEU A 255 12.48 1.32 4.59
N PHE A 256 11.79 2.23 5.26
CA PHE A 256 11.80 2.39 6.71
C PHE A 256 10.47 2.01 7.38
N SER A 257 9.47 1.59 6.60
CA SER A 257 8.23 1.05 7.13
C SER A 257 8.31 -0.47 7.18
N ALA A 258 7.97 -1.04 8.32
CA ALA A 258 7.88 -2.50 8.49
C ALA A 258 6.67 -3.12 7.75
N GLY A 259 6.05 -2.38 6.80
CA GLY A 259 4.78 -2.75 6.17
C GLY A 259 3.60 -2.68 7.17
N SER A 260 2.38 -2.78 6.65
CA SER A 260 1.15 -2.77 7.45
C SER A 260 0.95 -4.01 8.35
N VAL A 261 1.92 -4.92 8.37
CA VAL A 261 1.90 -6.15 9.21
C VAL A 261 2.29 -5.88 10.67
N ALA A 262 2.62 -4.65 11.03
CA ALA A 262 2.82 -4.33 12.43
C ALA A 262 1.46 -4.30 13.12
N ASN A 263 1.15 -5.42 13.75
CA ASN A 263 0.02 -5.54 14.65
C ASN A 263 0.19 -4.51 15.78
N PRO A 264 -0.75 -3.55 15.95
CA PRO A 264 -0.69 -2.58 17.06
C PRO A 264 -0.74 -3.27 18.44
N ARG A 265 -1.06 -4.56 18.47
CA ARG A 265 -1.19 -5.37 19.69
C ARG A 265 0.07 -6.17 20.08
N ASN A 266 1.17 -6.04 19.35
CA ASN A 266 2.46 -6.62 19.80
C ASN A 266 3.13 -5.64 20.77
N ASP A 267 2.49 -5.45 21.93
CA ASP A 267 2.97 -4.60 23.02
C ASP A 267 4.26 -5.12 23.67
N ASP A 268 4.64 -6.38 23.43
CA ASP A 268 5.81 -7.01 24.05
C ASP A 268 7.16 -6.51 23.49
N GLU A 269 7.17 -5.79 22.36
CA GLU A 269 8.37 -5.18 21.79
C GLU A 269 8.26 -3.64 21.70
N GLY A 270 7.68 -2.99 22.69
CA GLY A 270 7.44 -1.55 22.74
C GLY A 270 8.47 -0.70 21.99
N GLY A 271 8.00 0.26 21.22
CA GLY A 271 8.85 1.17 20.45
C GLY A 271 8.19 1.68 19.17
N LEU A 272 8.69 2.81 18.67
CA LEU A 272 8.26 3.41 17.42
C LEU A 272 8.64 2.49 16.24
N TYR A 273 7.84 2.51 15.17
CA TYR A 273 8.14 1.76 13.94
C TYR A 273 9.55 1.95 13.42
N ILE A 274 10.00 3.21 13.44
CA ILE A 274 11.34 3.57 13.00
C ILE A 274 12.42 2.93 13.91
N GLU A 275 12.20 2.87 15.21
CA GLU A 275 13.12 2.24 16.15
C GLU A 275 13.31 0.75 15.83
N ARG A 276 12.22 0.01 15.63
CA ARG A 276 12.28 -1.41 15.27
C ARG A 276 13.00 -1.65 13.94
N MET A 277 12.71 -0.83 12.94
CA MET A 277 13.37 -0.93 11.64
C MET A 277 14.87 -0.66 11.76
N LEU A 278 15.26 0.34 12.54
CA LEU A 278 16.67 0.65 12.78
C LEU A 278 17.37 -0.48 13.55
N LYS A 279 16.74 -1.05 14.57
CA LYS A 279 17.26 -2.24 15.28
C LYS A 279 17.48 -3.44 14.36
N LEU A 280 16.54 -3.72 13.46
CA LEU A 280 16.69 -4.77 12.46
C LEU A 280 17.83 -4.48 11.48
N SER A 281 18.08 -3.22 11.20
CA SER A 281 19.12 -2.78 10.25
C SER A 281 20.49 -2.60 10.89
N GLU A 282 20.66 -2.71 12.21
CA GLU A 282 21.95 -2.52 12.90
C GLU A 282 23.13 -3.26 12.25
N PRO A 283 23.03 -4.55 11.88
CA PRO A 283 24.15 -5.25 11.24
C PRO A 283 24.56 -4.61 9.92
N HIS A 284 23.58 -4.15 9.13
CA HIS A 284 23.82 -3.51 7.83
C HIS A 284 24.37 -2.10 7.97
N ILE A 285 23.95 -1.35 9.00
CA ILE A 285 24.50 -0.03 9.35
C ILE A 285 25.96 -0.15 9.80
N LEU A 286 26.28 -1.15 10.63
CA LEU A 286 27.64 -1.42 11.07
C LEU A 286 28.54 -1.81 9.90
N ASN A 287 28.03 -2.65 9.00
CA ASN A 287 28.76 -3.00 7.78
C ASN A 287 29.02 -1.76 6.92
N ALA A 288 28.00 -0.94 6.67
CA ALA A 288 28.14 0.32 5.93
C ALA A 288 29.15 1.25 6.58
N ALA A 289 29.16 1.36 7.92
CA ALA A 289 30.14 2.17 8.64
C ALA A 289 31.59 1.73 8.40
N ASN A 290 31.82 0.47 8.08
CA ASN A 290 33.15 -0.07 7.81
C ASN A 290 33.58 0.03 6.35
N ILE A 291 32.62 -0.02 5.40
CA ILE A 291 32.92 -0.13 3.96
C ILE A 291 32.80 1.19 3.20
N LEU A 292 31.87 2.08 3.59
CA LEU A 292 31.65 3.31 2.84
C LEU A 292 32.90 4.22 2.86
N GLU A 293 33.08 4.94 1.77
CA GLU A 293 34.19 5.87 1.59
C GLU A 293 34.03 7.16 2.42
N ASP A 294 35.14 7.75 2.84
CA ASP A 294 35.14 8.98 3.63
C ASP A 294 34.50 10.16 2.90
N ALA A 295 34.59 10.18 1.57
CA ALA A 295 34.01 11.23 0.72
C ALA A 295 32.50 11.32 0.88
N LEU A 296 31.78 10.19 1.08
CA LEU A 296 30.34 10.18 1.31
C LEU A 296 29.98 10.87 2.63
N PHE A 297 30.78 10.70 3.65
CA PHE A 297 30.54 11.40 4.93
C PHE A 297 30.83 12.90 4.84
N GLU A 298 31.83 13.29 4.03
CA GLU A 298 32.07 14.71 3.74
C GLU A 298 30.88 15.32 3.00
N GLU A 299 30.31 14.61 2.02
CA GLU A 299 29.15 15.05 1.24
C GLU A 299 27.88 15.15 2.11
N TYR A 300 27.54 14.08 2.85
CA TYR A 300 26.27 14.00 3.57
C TYR A 300 26.30 14.58 4.98
N TRP A 301 27.47 14.60 5.64
CA TRP A 301 27.63 15.09 7.01
C TRP A 301 28.41 16.41 7.09
N GLY A 302 29.04 16.84 5.99
CA GLY A 302 29.90 18.02 5.94
C GLY A 302 31.26 17.83 6.60
N GLU A 303 31.67 16.59 6.90
CA GLU A 303 32.91 16.29 7.60
C GLU A 303 33.41 14.86 7.34
N ARG A 304 34.72 14.67 7.32
CA ARG A 304 35.33 13.34 7.31
C ARG A 304 35.32 12.74 8.69
N VAL A 305 34.88 11.49 8.80
CA VAL A 305 34.75 10.78 10.07
C VAL A 305 35.44 9.42 10.00
N SER A 306 36.39 9.18 10.90
CA SER A 306 37.06 7.87 10.97
C SER A 306 36.07 6.76 11.22
N LYS A 307 36.30 5.58 10.62
CA LYS A 307 35.40 4.42 10.69
C LYS A 307 34.94 4.09 12.12
N SER A 308 35.85 4.12 13.08
CA SER A 308 35.56 3.85 14.50
C SER A 308 34.59 4.85 15.16
N LYS A 309 34.46 6.06 14.63
CA LYS A 309 33.63 7.13 15.17
C LYS A 309 32.31 7.32 14.41
N ARG A 310 32.07 6.62 13.29
CA ARG A 310 30.90 6.84 12.44
C ARG A 310 29.59 6.54 13.16
N ILE A 311 29.51 5.43 13.88
CA ILE A 311 28.29 5.05 14.63
C ILE A 311 28.03 6.04 15.77
N SER A 312 29.03 6.36 16.58
CA SER A 312 28.82 7.33 17.67
C SER A 312 28.43 8.73 17.15
N LYS A 313 29.00 9.14 16.00
CA LYS A 313 28.65 10.39 15.36
C LYS A 313 27.24 10.36 14.75
N TRP A 314 26.88 9.23 14.13
CA TRP A 314 25.53 9.02 13.63
C TRP A 314 24.50 9.12 14.74
N LEU A 315 24.73 8.45 15.87
CA LEU A 315 23.86 8.52 17.06
C LEU A 315 23.69 9.95 17.56
N ALA A 316 24.80 10.69 17.67
CA ALA A 316 24.75 12.10 18.09
C ALA A 316 23.92 12.96 17.13
N LYS A 317 24.10 12.79 15.79
CA LYS A 317 23.30 13.49 14.78
C LYS A 317 21.81 13.05 14.85
N ALA A 318 21.54 11.77 14.93
CA ALA A 318 20.18 11.23 15.02
C ALA A 318 19.44 11.72 16.26
N ASP A 319 20.11 11.85 17.39
CA ASP A 319 19.54 12.40 18.63
C ASP A 319 19.09 13.85 18.49
N THR A 320 19.69 14.63 17.57
CA THR A 320 19.26 16.01 17.30
C THR A 320 17.98 16.05 16.44
N PHE A 321 17.76 15.03 15.64
CA PHE A 321 16.59 14.96 14.75
C PHE A 321 15.39 14.26 15.38
N ALA A 322 15.61 13.33 16.29
CA ALA A 322 14.54 12.62 16.96
C ALA A 322 13.85 13.50 18.01
N LYS A 323 12.50 13.49 18.01
CA LYS A 323 11.72 14.34 18.91
C LYS A 323 11.30 13.64 20.19
N ASP A 324 10.77 12.44 20.09
CA ASP A 324 10.08 11.76 21.20
C ASP A 324 10.87 10.58 21.76
N TRP A 325 12.10 10.36 21.30
CA TRP A 325 12.97 9.29 21.71
C TRP A 325 14.45 9.63 21.48
N LYS A 326 15.35 8.79 21.98
CA LYS A 326 16.80 8.99 21.82
C LYS A 326 17.41 7.76 21.12
N PRO A 327 17.79 7.87 19.82
CA PRO A 327 18.51 6.80 19.12
C PRO A 327 19.72 6.26 19.87
N SER A 328 20.50 7.12 20.53
CA SER A 328 21.65 6.72 21.32
C SER A 328 21.32 5.85 22.54
N GLN A 329 20.08 5.90 23.04
CA GLN A 329 19.62 5.09 24.15
C GLN A 329 18.96 3.78 23.73
N ALA A 330 18.56 3.68 22.45
CA ALA A 330 17.78 2.56 21.93
C ALA A 330 18.58 1.61 21.03
N LEU A 331 19.65 2.11 20.34
CA LEU A 331 20.33 1.41 19.28
C LEU A 331 21.79 1.09 19.63
N PHE A 332 22.30 0.03 19.01
CA PHE A 332 23.68 -0.44 19.13
C PHE A 332 24.10 -0.86 20.56
N HIS A 333 23.14 -1.15 21.42
CA HIS A 333 23.41 -1.79 22.69
C HIS A 333 23.59 -3.28 22.46
N SER A 334 24.79 -3.80 22.67
CA SER A 334 25.03 -5.24 22.68
C SER A 334 24.05 -5.89 23.66
N ARG A 335 23.13 -6.72 23.17
CA ARG A 335 22.32 -7.57 24.04
C ARG A 335 23.32 -8.44 24.85
N LYS A 336 23.52 -8.12 26.12
CA LYS A 336 24.11 -9.09 27.03
C LYS A 336 23.20 -10.32 26.98
N LYS A 337 23.74 -11.42 26.40
CA LYS A 337 23.12 -12.74 26.45
C LYS A 337 22.96 -13.19 27.88
#